data_c3ffbc1ff79c2bfe516b680d555f5493
#
_entry.id   c3ffbc1ff79c2bfe516b680d555f5493
#
_cell.length_a   1.000
_cell.length_b   1.000
_cell.length_c   1.000
_cell.angle_alpha   90.00
_cell.angle_beta   90.00
_cell.angle_gamma   90.00
#
_symmetry.space_group_name_H-M   'P 1'
#
loop_
_entity.id
_entity.type
_entity.pdbx_description
1 polymer ?
#
loop_
_entity_poly.entity_id
_entity_poly.type
_entity_poly.pdbx_seq_one_letter_code
_entity_poly.pdbx_strand_id
1 'polypeptide(L)'
;AREADSRWIGELWQNYLNTVAANRQIPAQQVFPGAQGLLEGLTKTGGDTAKYALENKLVDALASSAEIEKALTKEFGWSKTDKNYRAISYYDYALKTPADTGDSIGVVFANGAIMDGEETQGNVGGDTTAAQIRDARLDPKVKAIVLRVNSPGGSVTASEVIRAELAAARAAGKPVVVSMGGMAASGGYWISTPANYIVANPSTLTGSIGIFGVITTVENSLDSIGVHTDGVSTSPLADVSITRALPPEAQQMMQLSIENGYKRFITLVADARHSTPEQIDKIAQGHVWTGQDAKANGLVDSLGDFDDAVAKAAELAKVKQWHLEYYVDEPTFFDKVMDNMSGSVRAMLPDAFQAMLPAPLASVASTVKSESDKLAAFNDP
;
A
#
# COMPACT_ATOMS: atom_id res chain seq x y z
N ALA A 1 13.27 -15.88 9.39
CA ALA A 1 13.15 -14.42 9.19
C ALA A 1 14.29 -13.89 8.32
N ARG A 2 15.54 -13.91 8.74
CA ARG A 2 16.68 -13.35 8.00
C ARG A 2 16.79 -13.81 6.54
N GLU A 3 16.59 -15.09 6.26
CA GLU A 3 16.68 -15.63 4.91
C GLU A 3 15.57 -15.10 4.00
N ALA A 4 14.33 -15.06 4.51
CA ALA A 4 13.19 -14.50 3.79
C ALA A 4 13.39 -13.01 3.51
N ASP A 5 13.82 -12.23 4.52
CA ASP A 5 14.05 -10.79 4.36
C ASP A 5 15.20 -10.52 3.38
N SER A 6 16.29 -11.27 3.45
CA SER A 6 17.42 -11.12 2.52
C SER A 6 17.02 -11.40 1.08
N ARG A 7 16.07 -12.31 0.86
CA ARG A 7 15.60 -12.67 -0.47
C ARG A 7 14.86 -11.49 -1.12
N TRP A 8 13.76 -11.04 -0.53
CA TRP A 8 12.95 -9.99 -1.16
C TRP A 8 13.69 -8.64 -1.23
N ILE A 9 14.50 -8.28 -0.22
CA ILE A 9 15.36 -7.08 -0.26
C ILE A 9 16.37 -7.19 -1.40
N GLY A 10 17.01 -8.36 -1.55
CA GLY A 10 17.97 -8.61 -2.63
C GLY A 10 17.33 -8.49 -4.01
N GLU A 11 16.12 -9.00 -4.18
CA GLU A 11 15.37 -8.88 -5.44
C GLU A 11 14.96 -7.45 -5.75
N LEU A 12 14.45 -6.68 -4.77
CA LEU A 12 14.14 -5.27 -4.95
C LEU A 12 15.37 -4.47 -5.38
N TRP A 13 16.50 -4.73 -4.72
CA TRP A 13 17.77 -4.09 -5.06
C TRP A 13 18.20 -4.45 -6.49
N GLN A 14 18.12 -5.73 -6.86
CA GLN A 14 18.49 -6.16 -8.21
C GLN A 14 17.56 -5.56 -9.27
N ASN A 15 16.25 -5.49 -9.02
CA ASN A 15 15.29 -4.85 -9.90
C ASN A 15 15.61 -3.38 -10.11
N TYR A 16 15.97 -2.66 -9.03
CA TYR A 16 16.42 -1.28 -9.13
C TYR A 16 17.67 -1.14 -10.00
N LEU A 17 18.70 -1.95 -9.74
CA LEU A 17 19.93 -1.94 -10.53
C LEU A 17 19.67 -2.24 -12.02
N ASN A 18 18.83 -3.22 -12.31
CA ASN A 18 18.49 -3.59 -13.68
C ASN A 18 17.73 -2.46 -14.39
N THR A 19 16.81 -1.79 -13.70
CA THR A 19 16.05 -0.65 -14.25
C THR A 19 16.97 0.52 -14.59
N VAL A 20 17.88 0.88 -13.68
CA VAL A 20 18.86 1.94 -13.93
C VAL A 20 19.81 1.54 -15.07
N ALA A 21 20.31 0.31 -15.05
CA ALA A 21 21.20 -0.22 -16.09
C ALA A 21 20.55 -0.14 -17.48
N ALA A 22 19.31 -0.56 -17.60
CA ALA A 22 18.55 -0.52 -18.86
C ALA A 22 18.34 0.93 -19.34
N ASN A 23 17.90 1.82 -18.46
CA ASN A 23 17.64 3.22 -18.80
C ASN A 23 18.94 4.00 -19.13
N ARG A 24 20.04 3.70 -18.46
CA ARG A 24 21.35 4.31 -18.70
C ARG A 24 22.17 3.58 -19.78
N GLN A 25 21.70 2.43 -20.25
CA GLN A 25 22.42 1.59 -21.23
C GLN A 25 23.83 1.21 -20.77
N ILE A 26 23.96 0.87 -19.48
CA ILE A 26 25.20 0.43 -18.86
C ILE A 26 24.98 -0.89 -18.11
N PRO A 27 26.03 -1.68 -17.83
CA PRO A 27 25.89 -2.88 -17.01
C PRO A 27 25.43 -2.57 -15.57
N ALA A 28 24.61 -3.42 -14.96
CA ALA A 28 24.18 -3.26 -13.57
C ALA A 28 25.38 -3.17 -12.59
N GLN A 29 26.48 -3.89 -12.89
CA GLN A 29 27.72 -3.81 -12.12
C GLN A 29 28.37 -2.41 -12.17
N GLN A 30 28.11 -1.64 -13.22
CA GLN A 30 28.58 -0.24 -13.31
C GLN A 30 27.68 0.71 -12.54
N VAL A 31 26.38 0.39 -12.42
CA VAL A 31 25.44 1.16 -11.57
C VAL A 31 25.87 1.05 -10.11
N PHE A 32 26.17 -0.16 -9.65
CA PHE A 32 26.71 -0.42 -8.32
C PHE A 32 27.76 -1.53 -8.34
N PRO A 33 29.06 -1.18 -8.28
CA PRO A 33 30.16 -2.14 -8.33
C PRO A 33 30.44 -2.86 -7.00
N GLY A 34 29.52 -2.73 -6.02
CA GLY A 34 29.73 -3.15 -4.64
C GLY A 34 30.45 -2.06 -3.82
N ALA A 35 30.43 -2.21 -2.50
CA ALA A 35 31.00 -1.21 -1.59
C ALA A 35 32.49 -0.95 -1.85
N GLN A 36 33.27 -2.00 -2.07
CA GLN A 36 34.72 -1.88 -2.34
C GLN A 36 34.97 -1.18 -3.68
N GLY A 37 34.28 -1.58 -4.75
CA GLY A 37 34.41 -0.96 -6.07
C GLY A 37 33.99 0.50 -6.10
N LEU A 38 32.94 0.86 -5.34
CA LEU A 38 32.52 2.24 -5.16
C LEU A 38 33.60 3.06 -4.44
N LEU A 39 34.17 2.53 -3.36
CA LEU A 39 35.25 3.20 -2.63
C LEU A 39 36.47 3.44 -3.50
N GLU A 40 36.90 2.45 -4.29
CA GLU A 40 38.00 2.58 -5.23
C GLU A 40 37.74 3.63 -6.31
N GLY A 41 36.47 3.62 -6.86
CA GLY A 41 36.05 4.62 -7.84
C GLY A 41 36.06 6.05 -7.28
N LEU A 42 35.53 6.23 -6.08
CA LEU A 42 35.52 7.52 -5.39
C LEU A 42 36.95 7.98 -5.04
N THR A 43 37.83 7.07 -4.67
CA THR A 43 39.26 7.40 -4.42
C THR A 43 39.92 7.97 -5.66
N LYS A 44 39.63 7.40 -6.84
CA LYS A 44 40.18 7.91 -8.12
C LYS A 44 39.69 9.31 -8.46
N THR A 45 38.48 9.67 -8.07
CA THR A 45 37.92 11.01 -8.27
C THR A 45 38.26 11.99 -7.12
N GLY A 46 39.08 11.58 -6.16
CA GLY A 46 39.43 12.40 -4.99
C GLY A 46 38.25 12.64 -4.03
N GLY A 47 37.25 11.76 -4.00
CA GLY A 47 36.04 11.87 -3.20
C GLY A 47 34.94 12.69 -3.88
N ASP A 48 35.13 13.17 -5.10
CA ASP A 48 34.11 13.89 -5.87
C ASP A 48 33.06 12.92 -6.43
N THR A 49 31.93 12.88 -5.77
CA THR A 49 30.80 11.99 -6.11
C THR A 49 30.11 12.40 -7.42
N ALA A 50 30.06 13.70 -7.74
CA ALA A 50 29.48 14.20 -8.97
C ALA A 50 30.32 13.79 -10.19
N LYS A 51 31.65 13.96 -10.07
CA LYS A 51 32.61 13.52 -11.09
C LYS A 51 32.54 12.00 -11.27
N TYR A 52 32.46 11.23 -10.17
CA TYR A 52 32.28 9.79 -10.24
C TYR A 52 31.03 9.41 -11.01
N ALA A 53 29.88 10.07 -10.73
CA ALA A 53 28.61 9.81 -11.41
C ALA A 53 28.69 10.09 -12.92
N LEU A 54 29.35 11.18 -13.32
CA LEU A 54 29.56 11.52 -14.73
C LEU A 54 30.47 10.50 -15.43
N GLU A 55 31.60 10.15 -14.85
CA GLU A 55 32.58 9.20 -15.41
C GLU A 55 31.97 7.79 -15.57
N ASN A 56 31.06 7.40 -14.67
CA ASN A 56 30.34 6.13 -14.73
C ASN A 56 29.02 6.20 -15.49
N LYS A 57 28.71 7.30 -16.20
CA LYS A 57 27.50 7.48 -17.02
C LYS A 57 26.19 7.40 -16.21
N LEU A 58 26.24 7.64 -14.92
CA LEU A 58 25.05 7.69 -14.06
C LEU A 58 24.27 8.99 -14.28
N VAL A 59 24.95 10.05 -14.72
CA VAL A 59 24.38 11.32 -15.16
C VAL A 59 24.98 11.73 -16.52
N ASP A 60 24.29 12.60 -17.26
CA ASP A 60 24.71 13.03 -18.61
C ASP A 60 25.64 14.23 -18.56
N ALA A 61 25.47 15.10 -17.57
CA ALA A 61 26.28 16.31 -17.39
C ALA A 61 26.23 16.75 -15.93
N LEU A 62 27.20 17.58 -15.57
CA LEU A 62 27.19 18.35 -14.32
C LEU A 62 26.82 19.79 -14.68
N ALA A 63 25.77 20.31 -14.08
CA ALA A 63 25.26 21.63 -14.36
C ALA A 63 24.71 22.29 -13.10
N SER A 64 24.92 23.58 -12.95
CA SER A 64 24.24 24.39 -11.95
C SER A 64 22.76 24.61 -12.29
N SER A 65 21.94 24.99 -11.32
CA SER A 65 20.53 25.33 -11.55
C SER A 65 20.35 26.40 -12.62
N ALA A 66 21.23 27.41 -12.66
CA ALA A 66 21.18 28.46 -13.67
C ALA A 66 21.51 27.97 -15.09
N GLU A 67 22.40 26.99 -15.22
CA GLU A 67 22.72 26.37 -16.53
C GLU A 67 21.54 25.49 -16.99
N ILE A 68 20.89 24.77 -16.06
CA ILE A 68 19.67 24.00 -16.37
C ILE A 68 18.54 24.93 -16.80
N GLU A 69 18.28 26.01 -16.06
CA GLU A 69 17.29 27.02 -16.42
C GLU A 69 17.54 27.61 -17.80
N LYS A 70 18.79 27.95 -18.10
CA LYS A 70 19.21 28.45 -19.40
C LYS A 70 18.96 27.42 -20.52
N ALA A 71 19.27 26.16 -20.29
CA ALA A 71 19.03 25.08 -21.25
C ALA A 71 17.53 24.89 -21.49
N LEU A 72 16.72 24.81 -20.45
CA LEU A 72 15.27 24.67 -20.54
C LEU A 72 14.61 25.91 -21.17
N THR A 73 15.11 27.10 -20.84
CA THR A 73 14.66 28.35 -21.51
C THR A 73 14.95 28.35 -23.01
N LYS A 74 16.11 27.84 -23.41
CA LYS A 74 16.45 27.72 -24.83
C LYS A 74 15.52 26.75 -25.56
N GLU A 75 15.11 25.68 -24.92
CA GLU A 75 14.27 24.64 -25.50
C GLU A 75 12.78 25.02 -25.50
N PHE A 76 12.26 25.45 -24.36
CA PHE A 76 10.82 25.70 -24.16
C PHE A 76 10.42 27.18 -24.20
N GLY A 77 11.40 28.10 -24.20
CA GLY A 77 11.18 29.53 -24.16
C GLY A 77 10.96 30.07 -22.74
N TRP A 78 11.01 31.39 -22.63
CA TRP A 78 10.88 32.12 -21.36
C TRP A 78 9.41 32.53 -21.11
N SER A 79 8.92 32.34 -19.89
CA SER A 79 7.65 32.87 -19.40
C SER A 79 7.90 34.19 -18.66
N LYS A 80 7.29 35.29 -19.15
CA LYS A 80 7.36 36.59 -18.49
C LYS A 80 6.58 36.62 -17.17
N THR A 81 5.51 35.83 -17.11
CA THR A 81 4.61 35.74 -15.94
C THR A 81 5.29 35.02 -14.79
N ASP A 82 5.84 33.86 -15.07
CA ASP A 82 6.41 32.98 -14.07
C ASP A 82 7.87 33.30 -13.78
N LYS A 83 8.50 34.18 -14.61
CA LYS A 83 9.92 34.53 -14.56
C LYS A 83 10.81 33.30 -14.55
N ASN A 84 10.50 32.35 -15.41
CA ASN A 84 11.17 31.07 -15.54
C ASN A 84 10.99 30.53 -16.96
N TYR A 85 11.59 29.37 -17.30
CA TYR A 85 11.25 28.67 -18.54
C TYR A 85 9.76 28.29 -18.56
N ARG A 86 9.19 28.13 -19.75
CA ARG A 86 7.77 27.73 -19.88
C ARG A 86 7.60 26.30 -19.38
N ALA A 87 6.80 26.16 -18.35
CA ALA A 87 6.42 24.88 -17.77
C ALA A 87 4.99 24.95 -17.26
N ILE A 88 4.37 23.84 -17.07
CA ILE A 88 3.14 23.67 -16.32
C ILE A 88 3.42 22.71 -15.16
N SER A 89 2.90 23.04 -13.98
CA SER A 89 3.00 22.13 -12.83
C SER A 89 2.26 20.82 -13.14
N TYR A 90 2.82 19.70 -12.74
CA TYR A 90 2.13 18.41 -12.83
C TYR A 90 0.75 18.44 -12.16
N TYR A 91 0.62 19.15 -11.04
CA TYR A 91 -0.64 19.29 -10.32
C TYR A 91 -1.67 20.17 -11.03
N ASP A 92 -1.21 21.06 -11.91
CA ASP A 92 -2.07 21.96 -12.70
C ASP A 92 -2.31 21.42 -14.12
N TYR A 93 -1.66 20.31 -14.48
CA TYR A 93 -1.80 19.68 -15.78
C TYR A 93 -3.11 18.90 -15.83
N ALA A 94 -4.17 19.54 -16.28
CA ALA A 94 -5.45 18.89 -16.52
C ALA A 94 -5.36 18.07 -17.81
N LEU A 95 -5.43 16.75 -17.71
CA LEU A 95 -5.68 15.88 -18.84
C LEU A 95 -7.03 16.27 -19.46
N LYS A 96 -7.06 16.56 -20.75
CA LYS A 96 -8.31 16.66 -21.49
C LYS A 96 -8.89 15.25 -21.59
N THR A 97 -9.75 14.89 -20.64
CA THR A 97 -10.55 13.68 -20.78
C THR A 97 -11.49 13.85 -21.95
N PRO A 98 -11.57 12.90 -22.88
CA PRO A 98 -12.62 12.89 -23.89
C PRO A 98 -14.00 12.99 -23.22
N ALA A 99 -14.95 13.66 -23.86
CA ALA A 99 -16.31 13.71 -23.35
C ALA A 99 -16.83 12.31 -23.05
N ASP A 100 -17.45 12.16 -21.91
CA ASP A 100 -17.94 10.90 -21.31
C ASP A 100 -19.11 10.32 -22.16
N THR A 101 -18.79 9.64 -23.23
CA THR A 101 -19.75 8.99 -24.12
C THR A 101 -19.31 7.57 -24.41
N GLY A 102 -19.88 6.59 -23.72
CA GLY A 102 -19.64 5.19 -24.03
C GLY A 102 -19.44 4.29 -22.82
N ASP A 103 -18.86 3.12 -23.07
CA ASP A 103 -18.53 2.13 -22.06
C ASP A 103 -17.37 2.62 -21.17
N SER A 104 -17.42 2.32 -19.89
CA SER A 104 -16.37 2.68 -18.94
C SER A 104 -15.75 1.45 -18.27
N ILE A 105 -14.52 1.64 -17.77
CA ILE A 105 -13.86 0.73 -16.84
C ILE A 105 -13.82 1.46 -15.50
N GLY A 106 -14.53 0.94 -14.51
CA GLY A 106 -14.56 1.50 -13.17
C GLY A 106 -13.25 1.22 -12.45
N VAL A 107 -12.66 2.25 -11.86
CA VAL A 107 -11.43 2.14 -11.07
C VAL A 107 -11.75 2.46 -9.62
N VAL A 108 -11.44 1.52 -8.74
CA VAL A 108 -11.56 1.67 -7.28
C VAL A 108 -10.18 1.54 -6.68
N PHE A 109 -9.88 2.34 -5.66
CA PHE A 109 -8.59 2.31 -4.96
C PHE A 109 -8.72 1.69 -3.58
N ALA A 110 -7.73 0.85 -3.24
CA ALA A 110 -7.50 0.36 -1.88
C ALA A 110 -6.08 0.76 -1.48
N ASN A 111 -5.93 1.99 -0.94
CA ASN A 111 -4.64 2.61 -0.69
C ASN A 111 -4.48 2.89 0.82
N GLY A 112 -3.61 2.15 1.50
CA GLY A 112 -3.38 2.22 2.94
C GLY A 112 -3.81 0.97 3.70
N ALA A 113 -3.81 1.03 5.03
CA ALA A 113 -4.25 -0.06 5.88
C ALA A 113 -5.77 -0.26 5.78
N ILE A 114 -6.21 -1.52 5.72
CA ILE A 114 -7.64 -1.87 5.64
C ILE A 114 -8.22 -1.85 7.06
N MET A 115 -9.22 -0.99 7.27
CA MET A 115 -9.88 -0.74 8.55
C MET A 115 -11.38 -0.99 8.44
N ASP A 116 -12.00 -1.35 9.57
CA ASP A 116 -13.45 -1.48 9.64
C ASP A 116 -14.14 -0.13 9.50
N GLY A 117 -15.33 -0.14 8.89
CA GLY A 117 -16.16 1.05 8.74
C GLY A 117 -15.76 1.93 7.56
N GLU A 118 -15.94 3.24 7.76
CA GLU A 118 -15.74 4.25 6.73
C GLU A 118 -14.25 4.60 6.52
N GLU A 119 -13.95 5.12 5.33
CA GLU A 119 -12.60 5.58 5.00
C GLU A 119 -12.16 6.73 5.89
N THR A 120 -10.91 6.65 6.35
CA THR A 120 -10.23 7.74 7.03
C THR A 120 -8.96 8.10 6.25
N GLN A 121 -8.47 9.31 6.42
CA GLN A 121 -7.31 9.80 5.67
C GLN A 121 -6.11 8.82 5.74
N GLY A 122 -5.70 8.31 4.59
CA GLY A 122 -4.57 7.39 4.45
C GLY A 122 -4.87 5.91 4.76
N ASN A 123 -6.14 5.56 4.99
CA ASN A 123 -6.59 4.19 5.22
C ASN A 123 -7.68 3.79 4.22
N VAL A 124 -7.92 2.49 4.11
CA VAL A 124 -8.99 1.88 3.32
C VAL A 124 -10.13 1.55 4.27
N GLY A 125 -11.28 2.21 4.13
CA GLY A 125 -12.50 1.84 4.86
C GLY A 125 -13.20 0.67 4.18
N GLY A 126 -13.49 -0.40 4.93
CA GLY A 126 -14.16 -1.58 4.39
C GLY A 126 -15.51 -1.24 3.76
N ASP A 127 -16.31 -0.46 4.47
CA ASP A 127 -17.67 -0.07 4.04
C ASP A 127 -17.62 0.92 2.87
N THR A 128 -16.75 1.92 2.92
CA THR A 128 -16.57 2.90 1.85
C THR A 128 -16.13 2.21 0.55
N THR A 129 -15.08 1.40 0.61
CA THR A 129 -14.56 0.72 -0.58
C THR A 129 -15.58 -0.26 -1.16
N ALA A 130 -16.30 -0.99 -0.32
CA ALA A 130 -17.37 -1.86 -0.77
C ALA A 130 -18.52 -1.08 -1.42
N ALA A 131 -18.90 0.09 -0.89
CA ALA A 131 -19.88 0.95 -1.51
C ALA A 131 -19.44 1.44 -2.90
N GLN A 132 -18.20 1.90 -3.05
CA GLN A 132 -17.62 2.30 -4.33
C GLN A 132 -17.61 1.15 -5.36
N ILE A 133 -17.26 -0.07 -4.94
CA ILE A 133 -17.33 -1.26 -5.80
C ILE A 133 -18.77 -1.56 -6.19
N ARG A 134 -19.70 -1.43 -5.25
CA ARG A 134 -21.14 -1.64 -5.50
C ARG A 134 -21.68 -0.63 -6.51
N ASP A 135 -21.31 0.64 -6.41
CA ASP A 135 -21.71 1.68 -7.34
C ASP A 135 -21.17 1.37 -8.75
N ALA A 136 -19.89 1.03 -8.87
CA ALA A 136 -19.30 0.55 -10.12
C ALA A 136 -20.01 -0.71 -10.67
N ARG A 137 -20.42 -1.63 -9.80
CA ARG A 137 -21.15 -2.83 -10.18
C ARG A 137 -22.53 -2.52 -10.72
N LEU A 138 -23.21 -1.56 -10.15
CA LEU A 138 -24.60 -1.20 -10.51
C LEU A 138 -24.67 -0.24 -11.71
N ASP A 139 -23.62 0.49 -12.02
CA ASP A 139 -23.58 1.38 -13.16
C ASP A 139 -23.59 0.59 -14.49
N PRO A 140 -24.60 0.77 -15.37
CA PRO A 140 -24.69 0.05 -16.63
C PRO A 140 -23.60 0.41 -17.64
N LYS A 141 -22.93 1.58 -17.50
CA LYS A 141 -21.83 2.00 -18.35
C LYS A 141 -20.53 1.25 -18.01
N VAL A 142 -20.32 0.90 -16.74
CA VAL A 142 -19.15 0.16 -16.28
C VAL A 142 -19.20 -1.27 -16.78
N LYS A 143 -18.23 -1.67 -17.58
CA LYS A 143 -18.15 -3.01 -18.19
C LYS A 143 -17.16 -3.93 -17.48
N ALA A 144 -16.18 -3.38 -16.79
CA ALA A 144 -15.24 -4.10 -15.94
C ALA A 144 -14.82 -3.21 -14.77
N ILE A 145 -14.28 -3.82 -13.73
CA ILE A 145 -13.75 -3.11 -12.57
C ILE A 145 -12.26 -3.40 -12.44
N VAL A 146 -11.45 -2.36 -12.27
CA VAL A 146 -10.04 -2.46 -11.86
C VAL A 146 -9.93 -2.01 -10.41
N LEU A 147 -9.52 -2.94 -9.53
CA LEU A 147 -9.14 -2.60 -8.17
C LEU A 147 -7.65 -2.31 -8.11
N ARG A 148 -7.28 -1.05 -7.84
CA ARG A 148 -5.89 -0.66 -7.61
C ARG A 148 -5.56 -0.81 -6.14
N VAL A 149 -4.68 -1.77 -5.81
CA VAL A 149 -4.31 -2.11 -4.43
C VAL A 149 -2.90 -1.61 -4.12
N ASN A 150 -2.79 -0.81 -3.07
CA ASN A 150 -1.51 -0.42 -2.47
C ASN A 150 -1.67 -0.47 -0.94
N SER A 151 -1.77 -1.68 -0.40
CA SER A 151 -2.17 -1.94 0.98
C SER A 151 -1.30 -3.02 1.65
N PRO A 152 -0.86 -2.81 2.90
CA PRO A 152 -0.23 -3.84 3.71
C PRO A 152 -1.21 -4.90 4.22
N GLY A 153 -2.52 -4.68 4.06
CA GLY A 153 -3.59 -5.43 4.68
C GLY A 153 -4.19 -4.71 5.86
N GLY A 154 -4.80 -5.45 6.78
CA GLY A 154 -5.46 -4.92 7.97
C GLY A 154 -6.57 -5.86 8.43
N SER A 155 -7.71 -5.29 8.82
CA SER A 155 -8.89 -6.01 9.31
C SER A 155 -9.34 -7.12 8.37
N VAL A 156 -9.53 -8.31 8.91
CA VAL A 156 -10.07 -9.48 8.19
C VAL A 156 -11.53 -9.21 7.81
N THR A 157 -12.31 -8.62 8.71
CA THR A 157 -13.73 -8.31 8.50
C THR A 157 -13.90 -7.32 7.36
N ALA A 158 -13.18 -6.20 7.38
CA ALA A 158 -13.19 -5.21 6.31
C ALA A 158 -12.69 -5.79 4.98
N SER A 159 -11.63 -6.60 5.01
CA SER A 159 -11.14 -7.29 3.82
C SER A 159 -12.18 -8.23 3.23
N GLU A 160 -12.96 -8.93 4.07
CA GLU A 160 -14.04 -9.80 3.60
C GLU A 160 -15.22 -9.02 3.02
N VAL A 161 -15.58 -7.87 3.61
CA VAL A 161 -16.63 -6.99 3.08
C VAL A 161 -16.28 -6.53 1.66
N ILE A 162 -15.05 -6.04 1.46
CA ILE A 162 -14.55 -5.63 0.14
C ILE A 162 -14.51 -6.82 -0.83
N ARG A 163 -13.95 -7.95 -0.40
CA ARG A 163 -13.86 -9.17 -1.20
C ARG A 163 -15.22 -9.66 -1.68
N ALA A 164 -16.22 -9.64 -0.79
CA ALA A 164 -17.57 -10.11 -1.09
C ALA A 164 -18.24 -9.25 -2.18
N GLU A 165 -18.03 -7.92 -2.15
CA GLU A 165 -18.62 -7.03 -3.16
C GLU A 165 -17.93 -7.19 -4.52
N LEU A 166 -16.59 -7.42 -4.55
CA LEU A 166 -15.89 -7.78 -5.79
C LEU A 166 -16.37 -9.13 -6.36
N ALA A 167 -16.61 -10.11 -5.50
CA ALA A 167 -17.19 -11.39 -5.92
C ALA A 167 -18.59 -11.21 -6.48
N ALA A 168 -19.41 -10.32 -5.90
CA ALA A 168 -20.72 -9.96 -6.40
C ALA A 168 -20.65 -9.25 -7.77
N ALA A 169 -19.67 -8.39 -7.99
CA ALA A 169 -19.44 -7.75 -9.28
C ALA A 169 -19.09 -8.78 -10.37
N ARG A 170 -18.21 -9.72 -10.05
CA ARG A 170 -17.88 -10.85 -10.93
C ARG A 170 -19.09 -11.73 -11.22
N ALA A 171 -19.90 -12.06 -10.21
CA ALA A 171 -21.14 -12.84 -10.36
C ALA A 171 -22.19 -12.12 -11.22
N ALA A 172 -22.21 -10.78 -11.19
CA ALA A 172 -23.04 -9.95 -12.07
C ALA A 172 -22.53 -9.86 -13.52
N GLY A 173 -21.44 -10.56 -13.85
CA GLY A 173 -20.88 -10.61 -15.20
C GLY A 173 -19.91 -9.47 -15.51
N LYS A 174 -19.50 -8.66 -14.54
CA LYS A 174 -18.46 -7.64 -14.71
C LYS A 174 -17.10 -8.23 -14.36
N PRO A 175 -16.16 -8.36 -15.31
CA PRO A 175 -14.82 -8.79 -15.01
C PRO A 175 -14.15 -7.88 -13.97
N VAL A 176 -13.42 -8.49 -13.03
CA VAL A 176 -12.63 -7.81 -12.02
C VAL A 176 -11.15 -8.09 -12.28
N VAL A 177 -10.37 -7.05 -12.42
CA VAL A 177 -8.91 -7.13 -12.54
C VAL A 177 -8.28 -6.39 -11.37
N VAL A 178 -7.29 -7.00 -10.74
CA VAL A 178 -6.51 -6.35 -9.69
C VAL A 178 -5.20 -5.85 -10.27
N SER A 179 -4.89 -4.58 -9.99
CA SER A 179 -3.60 -3.96 -10.24
C SER A 179 -2.90 -3.72 -8.91
N MET A 180 -1.87 -4.51 -8.62
CA MET A 180 -1.09 -4.35 -7.40
C MET A 180 -0.05 -3.24 -7.58
N GLY A 181 -0.01 -2.30 -6.63
CA GLY A 181 0.97 -1.20 -6.56
C GLY A 181 2.27 -1.63 -5.91
N GLY A 182 2.81 -0.79 -5.04
CA GLY A 182 4.03 -1.10 -4.27
C GLY A 182 3.81 -2.24 -3.29
N MET A 183 2.58 -2.37 -2.75
CA MET A 183 2.22 -3.41 -1.80
C MET A 183 0.78 -3.91 -2.00
N ALA A 184 0.56 -5.21 -1.90
CA ALA A 184 -0.76 -5.84 -1.85
C ALA A 184 -0.63 -7.12 -1.01
N ALA A 185 -0.45 -6.94 0.29
CA ALA A 185 -0.09 -8.01 1.21
C ALA A 185 -1.22 -8.30 2.22
N SER A 186 -1.25 -9.52 2.77
CA SER A 186 -2.22 -9.92 3.80
C SER A 186 -3.68 -9.61 3.36
N GLY A 187 -4.41 -8.78 4.06
CA GLY A 187 -5.75 -8.32 3.65
C GLY A 187 -5.79 -7.74 2.24
N GLY A 188 -4.70 -7.07 1.77
CA GLY A 188 -4.57 -6.60 0.38
C GLY A 188 -4.54 -7.74 -0.64
N TYR A 189 -3.99 -8.91 -0.28
CA TYR A 189 -4.10 -10.11 -1.10
C TYR A 189 -5.48 -10.78 -0.94
N TRP A 190 -6.06 -10.75 0.27
CA TRP A 190 -7.41 -11.26 0.54
C TRP A 190 -8.45 -10.63 -0.39
N ILE A 191 -8.48 -9.29 -0.47
CA ILE A 191 -9.40 -8.57 -1.36
C ILE A 191 -9.14 -8.84 -2.84
N SER A 192 -7.94 -9.29 -3.19
CA SER A 192 -7.56 -9.62 -4.58
C SER A 192 -8.04 -11.00 -5.03
N THR A 193 -8.42 -11.89 -4.10
CA THR A 193 -8.78 -13.29 -4.41
C THR A 193 -9.96 -13.46 -5.38
N PRO A 194 -11.00 -12.61 -5.43
CA PRO A 194 -12.10 -12.81 -6.38
C PRO A 194 -11.79 -12.32 -7.80
N ALA A 195 -10.63 -11.73 -8.05
CA ALA A 195 -10.29 -11.21 -9.36
C ALA A 195 -10.27 -12.28 -10.46
N ASN A 196 -10.64 -11.89 -11.68
CA ASN A 196 -10.45 -12.70 -12.87
C ASN A 196 -8.99 -12.73 -13.31
N TYR A 197 -8.24 -11.68 -12.97
CA TYR A 197 -6.85 -11.52 -13.34
C TYR A 197 -6.12 -10.57 -12.37
N ILE A 198 -4.90 -10.90 -12.01
CA ILE A 198 -4.07 -10.13 -11.08
C ILE A 198 -2.78 -9.73 -11.79
N VAL A 199 -2.51 -8.43 -11.85
CA VAL A 199 -1.29 -7.83 -12.40
C VAL A 199 -0.49 -7.25 -11.25
N ALA A 200 0.80 -7.55 -11.18
CA ALA A 200 1.73 -6.98 -10.18
C ALA A 200 2.99 -6.43 -10.87
N ASN A 201 3.56 -5.36 -10.32
CA ASN A 201 4.89 -4.93 -10.74
C ASN A 201 5.95 -5.93 -10.22
N PRO A 202 7.08 -6.18 -10.92
CA PRO A 202 8.13 -7.06 -10.42
C PRO A 202 8.57 -6.78 -8.98
N SER A 203 8.53 -5.52 -8.57
CA SER A 203 8.91 -5.06 -7.23
C SER A 203 7.75 -4.90 -6.25
N THR A 204 6.54 -5.27 -6.61
CA THR A 204 5.41 -5.30 -5.68
C THR A 204 5.70 -6.24 -4.51
N LEU A 205 5.45 -5.82 -3.28
CA LEU A 205 5.46 -6.72 -2.13
C LEU A 205 4.05 -7.29 -1.94
N THR A 206 3.90 -8.62 -2.00
CA THR A 206 2.61 -9.30 -1.93
C THR A 206 2.69 -10.61 -1.15
N GLY A 207 1.64 -11.42 -1.19
CA GLY A 207 1.53 -12.61 -0.36
C GLY A 207 1.19 -12.23 1.08
N SER A 208 2.10 -12.48 2.03
CA SER A 208 1.82 -12.32 3.46
C SER A 208 0.50 -13.01 3.85
N ILE A 209 0.27 -14.20 3.25
CA ILE A 209 -0.95 -14.99 3.47
C ILE A 209 -0.82 -15.61 4.85
N GLY A 210 -1.40 -14.94 5.83
CA GLY A 210 -1.30 -15.29 7.24
C GLY A 210 -2.25 -14.48 8.09
N ILE A 211 -2.55 -14.98 9.28
CA ILE A 211 -3.36 -14.32 10.29
C ILE A 211 -2.55 -14.30 11.60
N PHE A 212 -2.58 -13.20 12.30
CA PHE A 212 -1.98 -13.10 13.62
C PHE A 212 -2.77 -12.12 14.51
N GLY A 213 -2.66 -12.29 15.80
CA GLY A 213 -3.14 -11.36 16.80
C GLY A 213 -2.02 -11.06 17.80
N VAL A 214 -1.93 -9.81 18.25
CA VAL A 214 -0.97 -9.39 19.26
C VAL A 214 -1.73 -8.80 20.45
N ILE A 215 -1.55 -9.40 21.63
CA ILE A 215 -2.10 -8.88 22.88
C ILE A 215 -0.92 -8.60 23.79
N THR A 216 -0.80 -7.33 24.17
CA THR A 216 0.22 -6.90 25.12
C THR A 216 -0.39 -6.75 26.49
N THR A 217 0.18 -7.44 27.48
CA THR A 217 -0.18 -7.27 28.88
C THR A 217 1.01 -6.67 29.63
N VAL A 218 0.73 -5.89 30.66
CA VAL A 218 1.74 -5.13 31.42
C VAL A 218 1.82 -5.55 32.90
N GLU A 219 1.22 -6.68 33.25
CA GLU A 219 1.18 -7.19 34.65
C GLU A 219 2.58 -7.32 35.27
N ASN A 220 3.54 -7.88 34.52
CA ASN A 220 4.91 -8.05 35.03
C ASN A 220 5.63 -6.69 35.21
N SER A 221 5.31 -5.70 34.38
CA SER A 221 5.84 -4.34 34.52
C SER A 221 5.24 -3.64 35.73
N LEU A 222 3.95 -3.83 35.99
CA LEU A 222 3.27 -3.31 37.18
C LEU A 222 3.79 -3.99 38.47
N ASP A 223 3.94 -5.30 38.48
CA ASP A 223 4.51 -6.05 39.56
C ASP A 223 5.92 -5.56 39.97
N SER A 224 6.73 -5.19 38.98
CA SER A 224 8.10 -4.70 39.23
C SER A 224 8.16 -3.39 40.02
N ILE A 225 7.06 -2.61 39.99
CA ILE A 225 6.91 -1.36 40.77
C ILE A 225 5.94 -1.49 41.94
N GLY A 226 5.53 -2.73 42.29
CA GLY A 226 4.65 -3.01 43.42
C GLY A 226 3.18 -2.65 43.20
N VAL A 227 2.75 -2.49 41.94
CA VAL A 227 1.35 -2.21 41.58
C VAL A 227 0.67 -3.49 41.15
N HIS A 228 -0.40 -3.84 41.86
CA HIS A 228 -1.23 -5.01 41.56
C HIS A 228 -2.66 -4.57 41.25
N THR A 229 -3.30 -5.25 40.30
CA THR A 229 -4.70 -4.99 39.93
C THR A 229 -5.55 -6.19 40.29
N ASP A 230 -6.74 -5.92 40.79
CA ASP A 230 -7.73 -6.92 41.14
C ASP A 230 -9.09 -6.57 40.54
N GLY A 231 -10.00 -7.53 40.47
CA GLY A 231 -11.34 -7.31 39.93
C GLY A 231 -12.22 -8.54 40.08
N VAL A 232 -13.52 -8.33 39.99
CA VAL A 232 -14.54 -9.37 40.00
C VAL A 232 -15.22 -9.38 38.61
N SER A 233 -15.29 -10.55 38.01
CA SER A 233 -15.95 -10.74 36.73
C SER A 233 -16.94 -11.90 36.79
N THR A 234 -17.90 -11.90 35.85
CA THR A 234 -18.92 -12.96 35.72
C THR A 234 -18.35 -14.24 35.11
N SER A 235 -17.24 -14.15 34.41
CA SER A 235 -16.53 -15.30 33.86
C SER A 235 -15.07 -14.92 33.54
N PRO A 236 -14.15 -15.90 33.36
CA PRO A 236 -12.78 -15.64 32.95
C PRO A 236 -12.70 -14.84 31.62
N LEU A 237 -13.68 -15.01 30.72
CA LEU A 237 -13.71 -14.29 29.41
C LEU A 237 -14.09 -12.82 29.57
N ALA A 238 -14.80 -12.45 30.64
CA ALA A 238 -15.12 -11.06 30.93
C ALA A 238 -13.99 -10.35 31.71
N ASP A 239 -12.92 -11.07 32.06
CA ASP A 239 -11.79 -10.57 32.85
C ASP A 239 -10.53 -10.29 32.04
N VAL A 240 -10.71 -10.08 30.72
CA VAL A 240 -9.60 -9.71 29.85
C VAL A 240 -9.18 -8.27 30.11
N SER A 241 -7.93 -8.09 30.55
CA SER A 241 -7.36 -6.78 30.90
C SER A 241 -5.89 -6.73 30.50
N ILE A 242 -5.44 -5.57 30.08
CA ILE A 242 -4.01 -5.33 29.81
C ILE A 242 -3.15 -5.34 31.07
N THR A 243 -3.75 -5.16 32.25
CA THR A 243 -3.05 -5.08 33.51
C THR A 243 -2.95 -6.43 34.26
N ARG A 244 -3.46 -7.49 33.65
CA ARG A 244 -3.46 -8.86 34.20
C ARG A 244 -3.10 -9.87 33.11
N ALA A 245 -2.56 -11.01 33.52
CA ALA A 245 -2.30 -12.12 32.62
C ALA A 245 -3.60 -12.56 31.91
N LEU A 246 -3.52 -12.81 30.59
CA LEU A 246 -4.66 -13.25 29.80
C LEU A 246 -5.16 -14.63 30.32
N PRO A 247 -6.47 -14.78 30.62
CA PRO A 247 -7.02 -16.08 31.04
C PRO A 247 -6.77 -17.18 29.97
N PRO A 248 -6.47 -18.43 30.42
CA PRO A 248 -6.22 -19.53 29.48
C PRO A 248 -7.35 -19.79 28.48
N GLU A 249 -8.60 -19.62 28.89
CA GLU A 249 -9.77 -19.78 28.03
C GLU A 249 -9.80 -18.70 26.93
N ALA A 250 -9.45 -17.46 27.26
CA ALA A 250 -9.34 -16.38 26.29
C ALA A 250 -8.19 -16.65 25.29
N GLN A 251 -7.03 -17.11 25.77
CA GLN A 251 -5.93 -17.51 24.90
C GLN A 251 -6.35 -18.62 23.93
N GLN A 252 -7.04 -19.65 24.41
CA GLN A 252 -7.50 -20.75 23.57
C GLN A 252 -8.53 -20.31 22.53
N MET A 253 -9.48 -19.45 22.90
CA MET A 253 -10.45 -18.89 21.95
C MET A 253 -9.77 -18.10 20.84
N MET A 254 -8.80 -17.25 21.18
CA MET A 254 -8.04 -16.49 20.21
C MET A 254 -7.25 -17.40 19.26
N GLN A 255 -6.59 -18.42 19.80
CA GLN A 255 -5.86 -19.41 19.01
C GLN A 255 -6.77 -20.10 17.98
N LEU A 256 -7.96 -20.54 18.42
CA LEU A 256 -8.95 -21.15 17.54
C LEU A 256 -9.43 -20.19 16.45
N SER A 257 -9.61 -18.91 16.79
CA SER A 257 -10.01 -17.87 15.83
C SER A 257 -8.93 -17.64 14.76
N ILE A 258 -7.67 -17.53 15.18
CA ILE A 258 -6.50 -17.38 14.30
C ILE A 258 -6.35 -18.58 13.37
N GLU A 259 -6.46 -19.81 13.90
CA GLU A 259 -6.36 -21.04 13.11
C GLU A 259 -7.48 -21.13 12.07
N ASN A 260 -8.72 -20.79 12.47
CA ASN A 260 -9.85 -20.76 11.54
C ASN A 260 -9.66 -19.68 10.47
N GLY A 261 -9.23 -18.47 10.85
CA GLY A 261 -8.95 -17.37 9.93
C GLY A 261 -7.86 -17.76 8.91
N TYR A 262 -6.77 -18.37 9.39
CA TYR A 262 -5.70 -18.85 8.50
C TYR A 262 -6.19 -19.91 7.54
N LYS A 263 -6.91 -20.92 8.02
CA LYS A 263 -7.50 -21.96 7.18
C LYS A 263 -8.44 -21.37 6.11
N ARG A 264 -9.25 -20.39 6.49
CA ARG A 264 -10.13 -19.68 5.55
C ARG A 264 -9.30 -18.94 4.50
N PHE A 265 -8.24 -18.25 4.88
CA PHE A 265 -7.41 -17.50 3.95
C PHE A 265 -6.74 -18.41 2.92
N ILE A 266 -6.05 -19.48 3.36
CA ILE A 266 -5.42 -20.42 2.41
C ILE A 266 -6.46 -21.10 1.49
N THR A 267 -7.69 -21.34 1.98
CA THR A 267 -8.76 -21.90 1.15
C THR A 267 -9.21 -20.90 0.09
N LEU A 268 -9.45 -19.63 0.45
CA LEU A 268 -9.80 -18.58 -0.51
C LEU A 268 -8.75 -18.43 -1.61
N VAL A 269 -7.47 -18.48 -1.23
CA VAL A 269 -6.36 -18.39 -2.19
C VAL A 269 -6.32 -19.65 -3.07
N ALA A 270 -6.50 -20.83 -2.50
CA ALA A 270 -6.52 -22.07 -3.23
C ALA A 270 -7.62 -22.10 -4.30
N ASP A 271 -8.83 -21.69 -3.93
CA ASP A 271 -9.97 -21.58 -4.85
C ASP A 271 -9.67 -20.54 -5.97
N ALA A 272 -9.13 -19.39 -5.60
CA ALA A 272 -8.80 -18.33 -6.54
C ALA A 272 -7.68 -18.70 -7.52
N ARG A 273 -6.73 -19.50 -7.08
CA ARG A 273 -5.54 -19.89 -7.88
C ARG A 273 -5.63 -21.32 -8.43
N HIS A 274 -6.81 -21.95 -8.36
CA HIS A 274 -7.04 -23.34 -8.83
C HIS A 274 -6.01 -24.32 -8.27
N SER A 275 -5.74 -24.22 -6.97
CA SER A 275 -4.76 -24.98 -6.22
C SER A 275 -5.43 -25.72 -5.05
N THR A 276 -4.65 -26.32 -4.16
CA THR A 276 -5.15 -26.90 -2.92
C THR A 276 -4.64 -26.09 -1.70
N PRO A 277 -5.38 -26.07 -0.58
CA PRO A 277 -4.92 -25.41 0.63
C PRO A 277 -3.51 -25.87 1.07
N GLU A 278 -3.17 -27.16 0.90
CA GLU A 278 -1.87 -27.71 1.27
C GLU A 278 -0.74 -27.21 0.36
N GLN A 279 -1.05 -26.91 -0.91
CA GLN A 279 -0.09 -26.32 -1.84
C GLN A 279 0.12 -24.83 -1.52
N ILE A 280 -0.97 -24.12 -1.24
CA ILE A 280 -0.90 -22.70 -0.84
C ILE A 280 -0.18 -22.56 0.50
N ASP A 281 -0.41 -23.46 1.47
CA ASP A 281 0.27 -23.40 2.77
C ASP A 281 1.81 -23.39 2.65
N LYS A 282 2.37 -24.08 1.66
CA LYS A 282 3.83 -24.10 1.42
C LYS A 282 4.42 -22.75 1.04
N ILE A 283 3.61 -21.85 0.48
CA ILE A 283 4.02 -20.51 0.04
C ILE A 283 3.32 -19.41 0.85
N ALA A 284 2.52 -19.79 1.82
CA ALA A 284 1.80 -18.92 2.76
C ALA A 284 2.60 -18.70 4.05
N GLN A 285 2.02 -18.98 5.22
CA GLN A 285 2.63 -18.86 6.54
C GLN A 285 3.20 -17.45 6.82
N GLY A 286 2.53 -16.43 6.29
CA GLY A 286 2.96 -15.05 6.41
C GLY A 286 4.16 -14.64 5.54
N HIS A 287 4.64 -15.49 4.64
CA HIS A 287 5.73 -15.14 3.74
C HIS A 287 5.35 -14.00 2.80
N VAL A 288 6.24 -13.02 2.71
CA VAL A 288 6.17 -11.91 1.75
C VAL A 288 6.96 -12.30 0.49
N TRP A 289 6.39 -12.03 -0.66
CA TRP A 289 6.98 -12.31 -1.96
C TRP A 289 7.08 -11.01 -2.77
N THR A 290 8.10 -10.91 -3.62
CA THR A 290 8.10 -9.90 -4.68
C THR A 290 7.06 -10.26 -5.73
N GLY A 291 6.63 -9.30 -6.56
CA GLY A 291 5.75 -9.61 -7.69
C GLY A 291 6.34 -10.64 -8.63
N GLN A 292 7.65 -10.63 -8.82
CA GLN A 292 8.37 -11.61 -9.62
C GLN A 292 8.25 -13.02 -9.04
N ASP A 293 8.49 -13.19 -7.75
CA ASP A 293 8.33 -14.46 -7.05
C ASP A 293 6.84 -14.88 -6.99
N ALA A 294 5.94 -13.94 -6.73
CA ALA A 294 4.50 -14.20 -6.72
C ALA A 294 4.00 -14.72 -8.08
N LYS A 295 4.55 -14.22 -9.19
CA LYS A 295 4.30 -14.75 -10.53
C LYS A 295 4.82 -16.18 -10.66
N ALA A 296 6.02 -16.45 -10.20
CA ALA A 296 6.63 -17.79 -10.24
C ALA A 296 5.85 -18.80 -9.36
N ASN A 297 5.35 -18.34 -8.21
CA ASN A 297 4.56 -19.13 -7.27
C ASN A 297 3.07 -19.28 -7.69
N GLY A 298 2.64 -18.63 -8.76
CA GLY A 298 1.26 -18.67 -9.23
C GLY A 298 0.28 -17.79 -8.45
N LEU A 299 0.76 -16.90 -7.59
CA LEU A 299 -0.08 -15.96 -6.82
C LEU A 299 -0.58 -14.78 -7.65
N VAL A 300 0.11 -14.43 -8.75
CA VAL A 300 -0.32 -13.40 -9.72
C VAL A 300 -0.29 -13.93 -11.14
N ASP A 301 -1.06 -13.33 -12.04
CA ASP A 301 -1.23 -13.83 -13.41
C ASP A 301 -0.19 -13.25 -14.37
N SER A 302 0.19 -11.99 -14.21
CA SER A 302 1.24 -11.37 -15.00
C SER A 302 2.01 -10.31 -14.23
N LEU A 303 3.21 -10.02 -14.74
CA LEU A 303 3.94 -8.82 -14.37
C LEU A 303 3.51 -7.69 -15.31
N GLY A 304 3.35 -6.48 -14.77
CA GLY A 304 2.93 -5.30 -15.50
C GLY A 304 2.58 -4.15 -14.55
N ASP A 305 1.98 -3.13 -15.09
CA ASP A 305 1.57 -1.92 -14.36
C ASP A 305 0.05 -1.69 -14.39
N PHE A 306 -0.37 -0.47 -14.06
CA PHE A 306 -1.78 -0.12 -14.04
C PHE A 306 -2.42 -0.18 -15.44
N ASP A 307 -1.70 0.28 -16.46
CA ASP A 307 -2.23 0.31 -17.83
C ASP A 307 -2.42 -1.10 -18.39
N ASP A 308 -1.53 -2.04 -18.04
CA ASP A 308 -1.68 -3.46 -18.39
C ASP A 308 -2.93 -4.07 -17.74
N ALA A 309 -3.21 -3.72 -16.49
CA ALA A 309 -4.41 -4.18 -15.80
C ALA A 309 -5.68 -3.61 -16.42
N VAL A 310 -5.67 -2.33 -16.79
CA VAL A 310 -6.79 -1.68 -17.48
C VAL A 310 -7.01 -2.29 -18.87
N ALA A 311 -5.94 -2.50 -19.64
CA ALA A 311 -6.02 -3.17 -20.94
C ALA A 311 -6.60 -4.59 -20.79
N LYS A 312 -6.20 -5.32 -19.76
CA LYS A 312 -6.74 -6.65 -19.47
C LYS A 312 -8.21 -6.63 -19.08
N ALA A 313 -8.65 -5.62 -18.32
CA ALA A 313 -10.05 -5.43 -17.98
C ALA A 313 -10.90 -5.16 -19.23
N ALA A 314 -10.43 -4.30 -20.15
CA ALA A 314 -11.07 -4.03 -21.43
C ALA A 314 -11.16 -5.28 -22.30
N GLU A 315 -10.08 -6.08 -22.35
CA GLU A 315 -10.05 -7.37 -23.07
C GLU A 315 -11.12 -8.33 -22.54
N LEU A 316 -11.17 -8.52 -21.23
CA LEU A 316 -12.13 -9.43 -20.58
C LEU A 316 -13.57 -8.97 -20.75
N ALA A 317 -13.81 -7.67 -20.71
CA ALA A 317 -15.12 -7.06 -20.97
C ALA A 317 -15.47 -6.99 -22.46
N LYS A 318 -14.52 -7.28 -23.37
CA LYS A 318 -14.68 -7.21 -24.83
C LYS A 318 -15.06 -5.81 -25.34
N VAL A 319 -14.60 -4.76 -24.67
CA VAL A 319 -14.82 -3.38 -25.05
C VAL A 319 -13.64 -2.86 -25.89
N LYS A 320 -13.94 -2.13 -26.98
CA LYS A 320 -12.91 -1.60 -27.90
C LYS A 320 -12.62 -0.12 -27.65
N GLN A 321 -13.62 0.60 -27.18
CA GLN A 321 -13.52 2.02 -26.84
C GLN A 321 -14.09 2.17 -25.44
N TRP A 322 -13.35 2.77 -24.56
CA TRP A 322 -13.70 2.94 -23.16
C TRP A 322 -12.97 4.16 -22.60
N HIS A 323 -13.47 4.66 -21.47
CA HIS A 323 -12.79 5.64 -20.63
C HIS A 323 -12.68 5.09 -19.21
N LEU A 324 -11.83 5.69 -18.39
CA LEU A 324 -11.74 5.36 -16.98
C LEU A 324 -12.75 6.18 -16.20
N GLU A 325 -13.47 5.50 -15.31
CA GLU A 325 -14.39 6.13 -14.36
C GLU A 325 -13.88 5.82 -12.96
N TYR A 326 -13.49 6.86 -12.24
CA TYR A 326 -12.87 6.73 -10.93
C TYR A 326 -13.92 6.83 -9.84
N TYR A 327 -14.04 5.80 -9.02
CA TYR A 327 -14.89 5.76 -7.84
C TYR A 327 -14.05 6.17 -6.64
N VAL A 328 -14.09 7.43 -6.32
CA VAL A 328 -13.41 8.05 -5.18
C VAL A 328 -14.40 8.97 -4.49
N ASP A 329 -14.38 9.00 -3.16
CA ASP A 329 -15.17 9.97 -2.43
C ASP A 329 -14.55 11.35 -2.65
N GLU A 330 -15.29 12.23 -3.31
CA GLU A 330 -14.88 13.63 -3.39
C GLU A 330 -14.97 14.22 -1.98
N PRO A 331 -13.89 14.85 -1.47
CA PRO A 331 -13.93 15.52 -0.21
C PRO A 331 -15.04 16.57 -0.24
N THR A 332 -15.95 16.49 0.72
CA THR A 332 -17.08 17.42 0.81
C THR A 332 -16.58 18.86 0.93
N PHE A 333 -17.45 19.83 0.63
CA PHE A 333 -17.10 21.24 0.86
C PHE A 333 -16.68 21.49 2.32
N PHE A 334 -17.26 20.76 3.25
CA PHE A 334 -16.91 20.84 4.67
C PHE A 334 -15.51 20.29 4.92
N ASP A 335 -15.13 19.17 4.31
CA ASP A 335 -13.78 18.59 4.42
C ASP A 335 -12.72 19.54 3.84
N LYS A 336 -13.00 20.11 2.67
CA LYS A 336 -12.12 21.14 2.05
C LYS A 336 -11.98 22.40 2.91
N VAL A 337 -13.05 22.81 3.61
CA VAL A 337 -13.01 23.93 4.56
C VAL A 337 -12.24 23.56 5.82
N MET A 338 -12.46 22.33 6.36
CA MET A 338 -11.76 21.86 7.56
C MET A 338 -10.27 21.63 7.30
N ASP A 339 -9.88 21.10 6.13
CA ASP A 339 -8.48 20.97 5.75
C ASP A 339 -7.79 22.34 5.59
N ASN A 340 -8.46 23.29 4.97
CA ASN A 340 -7.97 24.67 4.90
C ASN A 340 -7.95 25.36 6.27
N MET A 341 -8.93 25.08 7.14
CA MET A 341 -8.93 25.59 8.53
C MET A 341 -7.87 24.89 9.39
N SER A 342 -7.63 23.58 9.23
CA SER A 342 -6.59 22.87 10.00
C SER A 342 -5.20 23.43 9.72
N GLY A 343 -4.91 23.83 8.47
CA GLY A 343 -3.68 24.55 8.12
C GLY A 343 -3.60 25.95 8.73
N SER A 344 -4.70 26.68 8.73
CA SER A 344 -4.79 28.06 9.26
C SER A 344 -4.95 28.12 10.79
N VAL A 345 -5.66 27.15 11.38
CA VAL A 345 -5.86 27.03 12.83
C VAL A 345 -4.61 26.50 13.53
N ARG A 346 -3.82 25.61 12.89
CA ARG A 346 -2.47 25.29 13.38
C ARG A 346 -1.53 26.50 13.39
N ALA A 347 -1.71 27.42 12.44
CA ALA A 347 -0.97 28.69 12.41
C ALA A 347 -1.53 29.76 13.36
N MET A 348 -2.78 29.60 13.84
CA MET A 348 -3.46 30.54 14.73
C MET A 348 -3.67 30.05 16.17
N LEU A 349 -3.38 28.79 16.47
CA LEU A 349 -3.32 28.36 17.88
C LEU A 349 -2.11 29.04 18.52
N PRO A 350 -2.33 29.92 19.52
CA PRO A 350 -1.22 30.58 20.18
C PRO A 350 -0.27 29.53 20.74
N ASP A 351 1.03 29.79 20.66
CA ASP A 351 2.10 28.99 21.27
C ASP A 351 1.85 28.65 22.75
N ALA A 352 0.91 29.38 23.39
CA ALA A 352 0.44 29.12 24.73
C ALA A 352 -0.26 27.76 24.93
N PHE A 353 -0.92 27.18 23.92
CA PHE A 353 -1.53 25.85 24.04
C PHE A 353 -0.54 24.71 23.72
N GLN A 354 0.46 24.98 22.88
CA GLN A 354 1.59 24.07 22.67
C GLN A 354 2.55 24.07 23.87
N ALA A 355 2.63 25.17 24.60
CA ALA A 355 3.47 25.31 25.80
C ALA A 355 2.86 24.68 27.06
N MET A 356 1.57 24.28 27.07
CA MET A 356 0.93 23.62 28.19
C MET A 356 1.12 22.10 28.24
N LEU A 357 1.60 21.49 27.15
CA LEU A 357 2.02 20.09 27.15
C LEU A 357 3.55 20.07 27.09
N PRO A 358 4.24 19.45 28.05
CA PRO A 358 5.68 19.24 27.94
C PRO A 358 5.98 18.54 26.60
N ALA A 359 6.81 19.13 25.77
CA ALA A 359 7.14 18.69 24.40
C ALA A 359 7.46 17.18 24.25
N PRO A 360 8.05 16.51 25.26
CA PRO A 360 8.25 15.06 25.23
C PRO A 360 6.96 14.25 25.36
N LEU A 361 5.95 14.75 26.06
CA LEU A 361 4.69 14.03 26.30
C LEU A 361 3.72 14.12 25.12
N ALA A 362 3.71 15.21 24.39
CA ALA A 362 2.87 15.36 23.19
C ALA A 362 3.36 14.47 22.05
N SER A 363 4.67 14.36 21.85
CA SER A 363 5.26 13.47 20.82
C SER A 363 5.11 12.00 21.20
N VAL A 364 5.28 11.66 22.50
CA VAL A 364 5.06 10.29 22.99
C VAL A 364 3.58 9.92 22.92
N ALA A 365 2.66 10.81 23.29
CA ALA A 365 1.23 10.54 23.21
C ALA A 365 0.75 10.35 21.77
N SER A 366 1.23 11.15 20.81
CA SER A 366 0.91 10.97 19.39
C SER A 366 1.54 9.70 18.80
N THR A 367 2.75 9.35 19.18
CA THR A 367 3.42 8.11 18.75
C THR A 367 2.74 6.89 19.36
N VAL A 368 2.42 6.92 20.67
CA VAL A 368 1.71 5.82 21.36
C VAL A 368 0.31 5.65 20.76
N LYS A 369 -0.41 6.74 20.45
CA LYS A 369 -1.72 6.66 19.81
C LYS A 369 -1.60 6.07 18.39
N SER A 370 -0.64 6.55 17.58
CA SER A 370 -0.40 6.02 16.23
C SER A 370 0.00 4.54 16.24
N GLU A 371 0.83 4.11 17.20
CA GLU A 371 1.22 2.71 17.33
C GLU A 371 0.09 1.86 17.93
N SER A 372 -0.70 2.41 18.85
CA SER A 372 -1.91 1.76 19.38
C SER A 372 -2.97 1.57 18.31
N ASP A 373 -3.20 2.58 17.46
CA ASP A 373 -4.14 2.49 16.33
C ASP A 373 -3.68 1.46 15.29
N LYS A 374 -2.37 1.37 15.02
CA LYS A 374 -1.79 0.31 14.18
C LYS A 374 -1.96 -1.07 14.80
N LEU A 375 -1.73 -1.22 16.11
CA LEU A 375 -1.91 -2.48 16.81
C LEU A 375 -3.40 -2.88 16.89
N ALA A 376 -4.31 -1.92 17.03
CA ALA A 376 -5.75 -2.18 16.98
C ALA A 376 -6.19 -2.72 15.61
N ALA A 377 -5.58 -2.24 14.53
CA ALA A 377 -5.84 -2.74 13.18
C ALA A 377 -5.41 -4.20 12.96
N PHE A 378 -4.52 -4.72 13.80
CA PHE A 378 -4.05 -6.11 13.75
C PHE A 378 -4.80 -7.05 14.72
N ASN A 379 -5.72 -6.53 15.52
CA ASN A 379 -6.49 -7.28 16.53
C ASN A 379 -7.94 -7.54 16.08
N ASP A 380 -8.17 -7.71 14.80
CA ASP A 380 -9.47 -8.12 14.28
C ASP A 380 -9.67 -9.62 14.54
N PRO A 381 -10.77 -10.03 15.22
CA PRO A 381 -11.03 -11.43 15.58
C PRO A 381 -11.37 -12.32 14.39
#